data_40befeb899b126e82bfb8ef3c4fadefc
#
_entry.id   40befeb899b126e82bfb8ef3c4fadefc
#
_cell.length_a   1.000
_cell.length_b   1.000
_cell.length_c   1.000
_cell.angle_alpha   90.00
_cell.angle_beta   90.00
_cell.angle_gamma   90.00
#
_symmetry.space_group_name_H-M   'P 1'
#
loop_
_entity.id
_entity.type
_entity.pdbx_description
1 polymer ?
#
loop_
_entity_poly.entity_id
_entity_poly.type
_entity_poly.pdbx_seq_one_letter_code
_entity_poly.pdbx_strand_id
1 'polypeptide(L)'
;MGPDFPHLHLITDARHGRQPLAVVAAAIAAARRLQACHRLAVQVRVEDDATDRDAYELADAVRELCRPYGVWCLVNDRLHVALAIGADGGHVGAADLPVAAARRVLGPMGVLGATCRDVAGARAARRAGASYLGVWPAFATTTKTGLPGPLGPAAVGAVAAAVPDTPIVAVGGVTAGNARSLIGAGAAAVAVVGAVGSAADPGRATEDLLRVLA
;
A
#
# COMPACT_ATOMS: atom_id res chain seq x y z
N MET A 1 -13.28 8.69 -6.89
CA MET A 1 -12.31 7.77 -7.51
C MET A 1 -13.13 6.66 -8.12
N GLY A 2 -12.88 6.29 -9.38
CA GLY A 2 -13.70 5.35 -10.14
C GLY A 2 -13.49 3.88 -9.71
N PRO A 3 -14.12 2.92 -10.42
CA PRO A 3 -14.11 1.49 -10.12
C PRO A 3 -12.73 0.81 -10.17
N ASP A 4 -11.67 1.55 -10.46
CA ASP A 4 -10.32 1.04 -10.74
C ASP A 4 -9.33 1.19 -9.57
N PHE A 5 -9.79 1.45 -8.32
CA PHE A 5 -8.89 1.50 -7.17
C PHE A 5 -8.39 0.09 -6.82
N PRO A 6 -7.06 -0.15 -6.75
CA PRO A 6 -6.52 -1.48 -6.49
C PRO A 6 -6.94 -2.03 -5.12
N HIS A 7 -7.39 -3.28 -5.10
CA HIS A 7 -7.89 -3.94 -3.87
C HIS A 7 -6.77 -4.54 -3.02
N LEU A 8 -5.62 -4.88 -3.63
CA LEU A 8 -4.45 -5.43 -2.97
C LEU A 8 -3.25 -4.52 -3.19
N HIS A 9 -2.68 -3.98 -2.11
CA HIS A 9 -1.42 -3.26 -2.13
C HIS A 9 -0.31 -4.17 -1.58
N LEU A 10 0.62 -4.57 -2.44
CA LEU A 10 1.84 -5.27 -2.04
C LEU A 10 2.91 -4.25 -1.67
N ILE A 11 3.31 -4.19 -0.41
CA ILE A 11 4.42 -3.35 0.04
C ILE A 11 5.70 -4.17 0.01
N THR A 12 6.75 -3.66 -0.63
CA THR A 12 8.03 -4.37 -0.72
C THR A 12 8.69 -4.52 0.65
N ASP A 13 9.39 -5.64 0.83
CA ASP A 13 10.25 -5.90 1.98
C ASP A 13 11.69 -5.91 1.50
N ALA A 14 12.41 -4.81 1.71
CA ALA A 14 13.78 -4.62 1.25
C ALA A 14 14.83 -4.92 2.35
N ARG A 15 14.42 -5.54 3.47
CA ARG A 15 15.36 -5.95 4.54
C ARG A 15 16.40 -6.92 4.00
N HIS A 16 17.56 -6.94 4.64
CA HIS A 16 18.65 -7.84 4.26
C HIS A 16 18.19 -9.30 4.09
N GLY A 17 18.62 -9.94 3.00
CA GLY A 17 18.24 -11.32 2.65
C GLY A 17 16.86 -11.47 1.98
N ARG A 18 16.11 -10.39 1.81
CA ARG A 18 14.84 -10.39 1.05
C ARG A 18 15.09 -10.17 -0.44
N GLN A 19 14.14 -10.61 -1.27
CA GLN A 19 14.21 -10.48 -2.73
C GLN A 19 12.95 -9.77 -3.26
N PRO A 20 12.82 -8.47 -3.02
CA PRO A 20 11.60 -7.74 -3.34
C PRO A 20 11.20 -7.82 -4.82
N LEU A 21 12.15 -7.77 -5.75
CA LEU A 21 11.86 -7.86 -7.19
C LEU A 21 11.28 -9.23 -7.59
N ALA A 22 11.82 -10.33 -7.04
CA ALA A 22 11.29 -11.67 -7.31
C ALA A 22 9.86 -11.82 -6.76
N VAL A 23 9.58 -11.27 -5.58
CA VAL A 23 8.25 -11.26 -4.97
C VAL A 23 7.27 -10.45 -5.83
N VAL A 24 7.65 -9.25 -6.27
CA VAL A 24 6.81 -8.41 -7.15
C VAL A 24 6.53 -9.10 -8.47
N ALA A 25 7.55 -9.69 -9.11
CA ALA A 25 7.37 -10.43 -10.36
C ALA A 25 6.40 -11.62 -10.20
N ALA A 26 6.52 -12.38 -9.10
CA ALA A 26 5.61 -13.49 -8.79
C ALA A 26 4.17 -13.00 -8.55
N ALA A 27 4.00 -11.89 -7.84
CA ALA A 27 2.69 -11.29 -7.59
C ALA A 27 2.01 -10.79 -8.88
N ILE A 28 2.76 -10.11 -9.75
CA ILE A 28 2.25 -9.67 -11.06
C ILE A 28 1.88 -10.88 -11.94
N ALA A 29 2.73 -11.93 -11.98
CA ALA A 29 2.42 -13.14 -12.72
C ALA A 29 1.13 -13.81 -12.23
N ALA A 30 0.90 -13.83 -10.91
CA ALA A 30 -0.32 -14.33 -10.29
C ALA A 30 -1.54 -13.47 -10.67
N ALA A 31 -1.45 -12.15 -10.58
CA ALA A 31 -2.52 -11.22 -10.97
C ALA A 31 -2.87 -11.35 -12.46
N ARG A 32 -1.88 -11.56 -13.33
CA ARG A 32 -2.09 -11.82 -14.77
C ARG A 32 -2.91 -13.09 -15.01
N ARG A 33 -2.56 -14.20 -14.35
CA ARG A 33 -3.32 -15.46 -14.46
C ARG A 33 -4.79 -15.29 -14.09
N LEU A 34 -5.08 -14.41 -13.13
CA LEU A 34 -6.44 -14.09 -12.69
C LEU A 34 -7.09 -12.94 -13.49
N GLN A 35 -6.40 -12.36 -14.48
CA GLN A 35 -6.84 -11.16 -15.21
C GLN A 35 -7.15 -9.98 -14.27
N ALA A 36 -6.44 -9.88 -13.15
CA ALA A 36 -6.70 -8.97 -12.03
C ALA A 36 -5.56 -7.95 -11.80
N CYS A 37 -4.74 -7.63 -12.82
CA CYS A 37 -3.65 -6.66 -12.67
C CYS A 37 -4.15 -5.28 -12.24
N HIS A 38 -5.31 -4.84 -12.70
CA HIS A 38 -5.95 -3.58 -12.30
C HIS A 38 -6.33 -3.54 -10.81
N ARG A 39 -6.34 -4.69 -10.13
CA ARG A 39 -6.65 -4.81 -8.70
C ARG A 39 -5.39 -4.87 -7.82
N LEU A 40 -4.20 -4.82 -8.42
CA LEU A 40 -2.92 -4.85 -7.74
C LEU A 40 -2.24 -3.49 -7.79
N ALA A 41 -1.73 -3.03 -6.66
CA ALA A 41 -0.75 -1.97 -6.54
C ALA A 41 0.50 -2.50 -5.86
N VAL A 42 1.66 -2.00 -6.26
CA VAL A 42 2.92 -2.24 -5.57
C VAL A 42 3.39 -0.94 -4.94
N GLN A 43 3.64 -0.95 -3.63
CA GLN A 43 4.24 0.16 -2.91
C GLN A 43 5.70 -0.16 -2.60
N VAL A 44 6.61 0.57 -3.21
CA VAL A 44 8.05 0.41 -2.96
C VAL A 44 8.40 1.06 -1.62
N ARG A 45 8.83 0.24 -0.68
CA ARG A 45 9.36 0.65 0.61
C ARG A 45 10.76 0.09 0.77
N VAL A 46 11.70 0.94 1.12
CA VAL A 46 13.06 0.60 1.56
C VAL A 46 13.18 0.82 3.07
N GLU A 47 14.26 0.32 3.66
CA GLU A 47 14.54 0.57 5.07
C GLU A 47 15.01 2.03 5.28
N ASP A 48 14.92 2.50 6.53
CA ASP A 48 15.16 3.91 6.87
C ASP A 48 16.63 4.33 6.64
N ASP A 49 17.57 3.37 6.70
CA ASP A 49 19.01 3.57 6.46
C ASP A 49 19.42 3.41 4.99
N ALA A 50 18.52 3.02 4.09
CA ALA A 50 18.80 2.93 2.67
C ALA A 50 19.03 4.32 2.06
N THR A 51 19.97 4.41 1.10
CA THR A 51 20.22 5.66 0.38
C THR A 51 19.09 5.99 -0.61
N ASP A 52 19.05 7.24 -1.08
CA ASP A 52 18.11 7.61 -2.17
C ASP A 52 18.44 6.87 -3.48
N ARG A 53 19.73 6.53 -3.69
CA ARG A 53 20.14 5.69 -4.83
C ARG A 53 19.54 4.30 -4.74
N ASP A 54 19.64 3.63 -3.58
CA ASP A 54 19.07 2.29 -3.38
C ASP A 54 17.55 2.31 -3.57
N ALA A 55 16.89 3.34 -3.05
CA ALA A 55 15.45 3.54 -3.22
C ALA A 55 15.07 3.76 -4.68
N TYR A 56 15.83 4.57 -5.41
CA TYR A 56 15.62 4.83 -6.83
C TYR A 56 15.80 3.55 -7.66
N GLU A 57 16.90 2.82 -7.46
CA GLU A 57 17.20 1.60 -8.23
C GLU A 57 16.11 0.53 -8.03
N LEU A 58 15.67 0.32 -6.78
CA LEU A 58 14.58 -0.60 -6.49
C LEU A 58 13.25 -0.13 -7.10
N ALA A 59 12.94 1.17 -6.94
CA ALA A 59 11.66 1.72 -7.40
C ALA A 59 11.57 1.72 -8.94
N ASP A 60 12.65 2.06 -9.63
CA ASP A 60 12.73 2.03 -11.10
C ASP A 60 12.54 0.60 -11.62
N ALA A 61 13.23 -0.38 -11.04
CA ALA A 61 13.06 -1.79 -11.40
C ALA A 61 11.64 -2.30 -11.15
N VAL A 62 11.00 -1.91 -10.04
CA VAL A 62 9.59 -2.26 -9.75
C VAL A 62 8.66 -1.57 -10.75
N ARG A 63 8.89 -0.29 -11.08
CA ARG A 63 8.10 0.45 -12.05
C ARG A 63 8.12 -0.22 -13.43
N GLU A 64 9.30 -0.68 -13.88
CA GLU A 64 9.43 -1.41 -15.14
C GLU A 64 8.69 -2.76 -15.14
N LEU A 65 8.62 -3.46 -14.02
CA LEU A 65 7.80 -4.67 -13.87
C LEU A 65 6.29 -4.36 -13.90
N CYS A 66 5.85 -3.26 -13.31
CA CYS A 66 4.44 -2.89 -13.19
C CYS A 66 3.85 -2.33 -14.49
N ARG A 67 4.61 -1.46 -15.17
CA ARG A 67 4.16 -0.64 -16.30
C ARG A 67 3.48 -1.43 -17.43
N PRO A 68 4.01 -2.58 -17.92
CA PRO A 68 3.39 -3.32 -19.03
C PRO A 68 1.99 -3.86 -18.73
N TYR A 69 1.61 -3.93 -17.46
CA TYR A 69 0.37 -4.57 -16.99
C TYR A 69 -0.61 -3.59 -16.34
N GLY A 70 -0.28 -2.30 -16.31
CA GLY A 70 -1.11 -1.29 -15.65
C GLY A 70 -1.23 -1.48 -14.14
N VAL A 71 -0.27 -2.18 -13.50
CA VAL A 71 -0.19 -2.29 -12.04
C VAL A 71 0.31 -0.97 -11.50
N TRP A 72 -0.37 -0.40 -10.51
CA TRP A 72 0.09 0.84 -9.90
C TRP A 72 1.41 0.65 -9.18
N CYS A 73 2.34 1.58 -9.42
CA CYS A 73 3.61 1.69 -8.69
C CYS A 73 3.59 2.94 -7.82
N LEU A 74 3.65 2.76 -6.51
CA LEU A 74 3.68 3.83 -5.51
C LEU A 74 5.02 3.79 -4.78
N VAL A 75 5.53 4.94 -4.33
CA VAL A 75 6.75 5.00 -3.51
C VAL A 75 6.43 5.49 -2.11
N ASN A 76 6.91 4.77 -1.10
CA ASN A 76 6.73 5.14 0.30
C ASN A 76 7.73 6.23 0.69
N ASP A 77 7.29 7.28 1.37
CA ASP A 77 8.01 8.40 1.98
C ASP A 77 8.80 9.26 0.99
N ARG A 78 9.59 8.68 0.10
CA ARG A 78 10.53 9.35 -0.81
C ARG A 78 9.85 9.83 -2.09
N LEU A 79 9.01 10.86 -1.98
CA LEU A 79 8.20 11.38 -3.10
C LEU A 79 9.05 11.92 -4.26
N HIS A 80 10.26 12.39 -4.00
CA HIS A 80 11.21 12.78 -5.05
C HIS A 80 11.63 11.60 -5.92
N VAL A 81 11.77 10.41 -5.34
CA VAL A 81 12.00 9.16 -6.09
C VAL A 81 10.77 8.81 -6.92
N ALA A 82 9.57 8.94 -6.35
CA ALA A 82 8.33 8.71 -7.10
C ALA A 82 8.25 9.58 -8.36
N LEU A 83 8.61 10.85 -8.25
CA LEU A 83 8.65 11.76 -9.40
C LEU A 83 9.74 11.37 -10.41
N ALA A 84 10.94 11.02 -9.93
CA ALA A 84 12.08 10.71 -10.78
C ALA A 84 11.83 9.49 -11.69
N ILE A 85 11.09 8.47 -11.19
CA ILE A 85 10.75 7.25 -11.97
C ILE A 85 9.40 7.35 -12.71
N GLY A 86 8.66 8.44 -12.56
CA GLY A 86 7.30 8.56 -13.10
C GLY A 86 6.33 7.56 -12.50
N ALA A 87 6.39 7.32 -11.19
CA ALA A 87 5.46 6.47 -10.47
C ALA A 87 4.04 7.05 -10.50
N ASP A 88 3.02 6.21 -10.27
CA ASP A 88 1.62 6.65 -10.19
C ASP A 88 1.37 7.56 -8.98
N GLY A 89 2.26 7.51 -7.98
CA GLY A 89 2.21 8.37 -6.81
C GLY A 89 3.07 7.89 -5.65
N GLY A 90 2.68 8.27 -4.44
CA GLY A 90 3.40 7.87 -3.23
C GLY A 90 2.52 7.79 -2.00
N HIS A 91 3.10 7.37 -0.89
CA HIS A 91 2.44 7.26 0.41
C HIS A 91 3.30 7.93 1.48
N VAL A 92 2.67 8.65 2.39
CA VAL A 92 3.34 9.27 3.55
C VAL A 92 2.77 8.76 4.86
N GLY A 93 3.63 8.45 5.81
CA GLY A 93 3.29 8.09 7.17
C GLY A 93 3.17 9.31 8.09
N ALA A 94 2.96 9.04 9.39
CA ALA A 94 2.73 10.09 10.37
C ALA A 94 3.96 10.96 10.69
N ALA A 95 5.18 10.42 10.48
CA ALA A 95 6.44 11.10 10.74
C ALA A 95 7.08 11.72 9.49
N ASP A 96 6.46 11.53 8.33
CA ASP A 96 6.96 12.00 7.04
C ASP A 96 6.46 13.41 6.71
N LEU A 97 6.58 13.81 5.44
CA LEU A 97 6.07 15.09 4.98
C LEU A 97 4.57 15.23 5.33
N PRO A 98 4.15 16.38 5.90
CA PRO A 98 2.72 16.66 6.06
C PRO A 98 1.98 16.51 4.72
N VAL A 99 0.77 15.92 4.76
CA VAL A 99 -0.01 15.58 3.56
C VAL A 99 -0.15 16.75 2.58
N ALA A 100 -0.38 17.96 3.08
CA ALA A 100 -0.47 19.15 2.23
C ALA A 100 0.86 19.49 1.52
N ALA A 101 2.00 19.22 2.16
CA ALA A 101 3.31 19.38 1.54
C ALA A 101 3.58 18.27 0.51
N ALA A 102 3.27 17.03 0.87
CA ALA A 102 3.34 15.87 -0.02
C ALA A 102 2.50 16.08 -1.30
N ARG A 103 1.28 16.63 -1.15
CA ARG A 103 0.40 16.96 -2.28
C ARG A 103 1.04 18.02 -3.21
N ARG A 104 1.71 19.03 -2.66
CA ARG A 104 2.42 20.03 -3.49
C ARG A 104 3.58 19.39 -4.26
N VAL A 105 4.29 18.44 -3.65
CA VAL A 105 5.40 17.72 -4.32
C VAL A 105 4.86 16.87 -5.46
N LEU A 106 3.85 16.01 -5.22
CA LEU A 106 3.30 15.13 -6.26
C LEU A 106 2.43 15.83 -7.30
N GLY A 107 2.07 17.09 -7.05
CA GLY A 107 1.11 17.79 -7.92
C GLY A 107 -0.34 17.25 -7.79
N PRO A 108 -1.30 17.83 -8.49
CA PRO A 108 -2.73 17.51 -8.32
C PRO A 108 -3.13 16.12 -8.82
N MET A 109 -2.39 15.56 -9.77
CA MET A 109 -2.75 14.31 -10.45
C MET A 109 -2.12 13.06 -9.82
N GLY A 110 -1.03 13.19 -9.07
CA GLY A 110 -0.37 12.05 -8.45
C GLY A 110 -1.23 11.40 -7.36
N VAL A 111 -1.24 10.08 -7.29
CA VAL A 111 -1.93 9.35 -6.22
C VAL A 111 -1.17 9.54 -4.91
N LEU A 112 -1.80 10.13 -3.90
CA LEU A 112 -1.20 10.36 -2.59
C LEU A 112 -1.93 9.56 -1.51
N GLY A 113 -1.25 8.56 -0.95
CA GLY A 113 -1.69 7.88 0.27
C GLY A 113 -1.22 8.59 1.53
N ALA A 114 -2.01 8.52 2.58
CA ALA A 114 -1.61 9.02 3.89
C ALA A 114 -2.04 8.07 5.01
N THR A 115 -1.15 7.82 5.97
CA THR A 115 -1.46 7.00 7.15
C THR A 115 -2.33 7.78 8.14
N CYS A 116 -3.37 7.14 8.66
CA CYS A 116 -4.16 7.64 9.79
C CYS A 116 -4.50 6.50 10.76
N ARG A 117 -4.95 6.87 11.97
CA ARG A 117 -5.33 5.91 13.02
C ARG A 117 -6.73 6.11 13.55
N ASP A 118 -7.31 7.27 13.30
CA ASP A 118 -8.61 7.68 13.83
C ASP A 118 -9.36 8.58 12.84
N VAL A 119 -10.60 8.88 13.18
CA VAL A 119 -11.49 9.70 12.38
C VAL A 119 -10.97 11.15 12.22
N ALA A 120 -10.33 11.70 13.23
CA ALA A 120 -9.83 13.08 13.18
C ALA A 120 -8.66 13.18 12.19
N GLY A 121 -7.69 12.24 12.28
CA GLY A 121 -6.58 12.13 11.36
C GLY A 121 -7.04 11.87 9.92
N ALA A 122 -8.03 10.98 9.74
CA ALA A 122 -8.60 10.68 8.44
C ALA A 122 -9.21 11.93 7.76
N ARG A 123 -10.04 12.68 8.50
CA ARG A 123 -10.64 13.92 8.00
C ARG A 123 -9.57 14.98 7.69
N ALA A 124 -8.55 15.10 8.54
CA ALA A 124 -7.46 16.04 8.31
C ALA A 124 -6.66 15.68 7.06
N ALA A 125 -6.25 14.42 6.88
CA ALA A 125 -5.51 13.95 5.72
C ALA A 125 -6.31 14.11 4.41
N ARG A 126 -7.62 13.78 4.43
CA ARG A 126 -8.50 14.01 3.27
C ARG A 126 -8.54 15.49 2.88
N ARG A 127 -8.78 16.40 3.85
CA ARG A 127 -8.80 17.84 3.58
C ARG A 127 -7.46 18.37 3.06
N ALA A 128 -6.36 17.75 3.48
CA ALA A 128 -5.02 18.11 3.04
C ALA A 128 -4.65 17.54 1.66
N GLY A 129 -5.54 16.76 1.02
CA GLY A 129 -5.40 16.30 -0.35
C GLY A 129 -4.95 14.84 -0.50
N ALA A 130 -5.07 13.99 0.52
CA ALA A 130 -4.86 12.55 0.37
C ALA A 130 -5.88 11.95 -0.61
N SER A 131 -5.40 11.10 -1.52
CA SER A 131 -6.20 10.35 -2.49
C SER A 131 -6.80 9.09 -1.86
N TYR A 132 -6.10 8.46 -0.92
CA TYR A 132 -6.56 7.33 -0.13
C TYR A 132 -5.91 7.37 1.26
N LEU A 133 -6.45 6.60 2.19
CA LEU A 133 -5.97 6.56 3.58
C LEU A 133 -5.55 5.15 3.97
N GLY A 134 -4.34 5.02 4.52
CA GLY A 134 -3.86 3.81 5.15
C GLY A 134 -4.24 3.77 6.63
N VAL A 135 -5.07 2.83 7.06
CA VAL A 135 -5.41 2.64 8.48
C VAL A 135 -4.53 1.54 9.06
N TRP A 136 -3.71 1.90 10.07
CA TRP A 136 -2.62 1.04 10.53
C TRP A 136 -2.34 1.16 12.03
N PRO A 137 -1.95 0.04 12.71
CA PRO A 137 -2.03 -1.34 12.24
C PRO A 137 -3.44 -1.92 12.45
N ALA A 138 -3.97 -2.62 11.44
CA ALA A 138 -5.29 -3.26 11.56
C ALA A 138 -5.26 -4.45 12.52
N PHE A 139 -4.24 -5.30 12.40
CA PHE A 139 -3.98 -6.43 13.29
C PHE A 139 -2.54 -6.39 13.81
N ALA A 140 -2.23 -7.23 14.81
CA ALA A 140 -0.86 -7.40 15.30
C ALA A 140 0.07 -7.82 14.16
N THR A 141 1.27 -7.24 14.12
CA THR A 141 2.26 -7.50 13.08
C THR A 141 3.67 -7.48 13.66
N THR A 142 4.55 -8.28 13.07
CA THR A 142 5.97 -8.36 13.42
C THR A 142 6.87 -7.66 12.40
N THR A 143 6.29 -7.12 11.32
CA THR A 143 7.05 -6.49 10.22
C THR A 143 7.75 -5.20 10.65
N LYS A 144 7.17 -4.46 11.58
CA LYS A 144 7.76 -3.27 12.20
C LYS A 144 7.61 -3.39 13.72
N THR A 145 8.65 -3.02 14.47
CA THR A 145 8.67 -3.00 15.95
C THR A 145 8.20 -1.66 16.50
N GLY A 146 7.88 -1.60 17.81
CA GLY A 146 7.48 -0.35 18.46
C GLY A 146 6.12 0.19 18.06
N LEU A 147 5.23 -0.67 17.52
CA LEU A 147 3.92 -0.25 17.05
C LEU A 147 2.94 -0.03 18.20
N PRO A 148 2.02 0.94 18.07
CA PRO A 148 0.86 1.02 18.94
C PRO A 148 -0.06 -0.19 18.73
N GLY A 149 -0.93 -0.48 19.69
CA GLY A 149 -1.86 -1.61 19.62
C GLY A 149 -2.71 -1.63 18.34
N PRO A 150 -3.13 -2.84 17.89
CA PRO A 150 -3.93 -3.00 16.68
C PRO A 150 -5.31 -2.36 16.84
N LEU A 151 -5.84 -1.83 15.75
CA LEU A 151 -7.10 -1.08 15.73
C LEU A 151 -8.32 -1.98 15.54
N GLY A 152 -8.17 -3.08 14.81
CA GLY A 152 -9.24 -3.99 14.45
C GLY A 152 -10.22 -3.48 13.39
N PRO A 153 -11.13 -4.36 12.89
CA PRO A 153 -12.10 -4.00 11.86
C PRO A 153 -13.06 -2.86 12.27
N ALA A 154 -13.44 -2.79 13.55
CA ALA A 154 -14.36 -1.75 14.03
C ALA A 154 -13.80 -0.33 13.85
N ALA A 155 -12.51 -0.11 14.16
CA ALA A 155 -11.89 1.19 13.97
C ALA A 155 -11.70 1.52 12.48
N VAL A 156 -11.37 0.52 11.65
CA VAL A 156 -11.34 0.67 10.18
C VAL A 156 -12.70 1.12 9.65
N GLY A 157 -13.78 0.51 10.13
CA GLY A 157 -15.16 0.87 9.77
C GLY A 157 -15.54 2.30 10.20
N ALA A 158 -15.16 2.69 11.42
CA ALA A 158 -15.41 4.05 11.90
C ALA A 158 -14.70 5.11 11.02
N VAL A 159 -13.47 4.84 10.59
CA VAL A 159 -12.72 5.70 9.67
C VAL A 159 -13.41 5.74 8.31
N ALA A 160 -13.76 4.59 7.73
CA ALA A 160 -14.42 4.49 6.42
C ALA A 160 -15.74 5.28 6.41
N ALA A 161 -16.58 5.11 7.44
CA ALA A 161 -17.84 5.83 7.56
C ALA A 161 -17.66 7.36 7.68
N ALA A 162 -16.54 7.81 8.27
CA ALA A 162 -16.26 9.23 8.46
C ALA A 162 -15.77 9.97 7.21
N VAL A 163 -15.28 9.23 6.21
CA VAL A 163 -14.75 9.77 4.94
C VAL A 163 -15.19 8.89 3.75
N PRO A 164 -16.49 8.78 3.45
CA PRO A 164 -17.07 7.80 2.53
C PRO A 164 -16.54 7.90 1.09
N ASP A 165 -16.10 9.09 0.67
CA ASP A 165 -15.58 9.33 -0.69
C ASP A 165 -14.07 9.08 -0.81
N THR A 166 -13.43 8.58 0.24
CA THR A 166 -11.97 8.35 0.26
C THR A 166 -11.69 6.87 0.51
N PRO A 167 -11.05 6.15 -0.43
CA PRO A 167 -10.71 4.75 -0.25
C PRO A 167 -9.87 4.51 1.00
N ILE A 168 -10.24 3.50 1.77
CA ILE A 168 -9.49 3.06 2.95
C ILE A 168 -8.70 1.80 2.61
N VAL A 169 -7.41 1.83 2.85
CA VAL A 169 -6.50 0.67 2.75
C VAL A 169 -6.16 0.21 4.17
N ALA A 170 -6.62 -0.96 4.56
CA ALA A 170 -6.29 -1.52 5.88
C ALA A 170 -4.91 -2.20 5.82
N VAL A 171 -4.01 -1.84 6.74
CA VAL A 171 -2.59 -2.24 6.73
C VAL A 171 -2.19 -2.83 8.09
N GLY A 172 -1.30 -3.82 8.08
CA GLY A 172 -0.71 -4.43 9.29
C GLY A 172 -1.39 -5.72 9.71
N GLY A 173 -0.63 -6.80 9.74
CA GLY A 173 -1.08 -8.14 10.13
C GLY A 173 -2.14 -8.76 9.22
N VAL A 174 -2.36 -8.22 8.03
CA VAL A 174 -3.35 -8.71 7.08
C VAL A 174 -2.87 -9.98 6.40
N THR A 175 -3.77 -10.96 6.29
CA THR A 175 -3.59 -12.25 5.63
C THR A 175 -4.86 -12.60 4.83
N ALA A 176 -4.82 -13.61 3.98
CA ALA A 176 -6.01 -14.09 3.27
C ALA A 176 -7.13 -14.53 4.24
N GLY A 177 -6.76 -15.05 5.44
CA GLY A 177 -7.71 -15.52 6.45
C GLY A 177 -8.48 -14.39 7.15
N ASN A 178 -7.95 -13.17 7.22
CA ASN A 178 -8.58 -12.06 7.96
C ASN A 178 -8.97 -10.86 7.07
N ALA A 179 -8.52 -10.79 5.81
CA ALA A 179 -8.78 -9.66 4.92
C ALA A 179 -10.26 -9.38 4.72
N ARG A 180 -11.10 -10.43 4.59
CA ARG A 180 -12.55 -10.27 4.38
C ARG A 180 -13.24 -9.49 5.49
N SER A 181 -12.78 -9.61 6.74
CA SER A 181 -13.35 -8.86 7.87
C SER A 181 -13.09 -7.35 7.75
N LEU A 182 -11.99 -6.95 7.15
CA LEU A 182 -11.66 -5.54 6.91
C LEU A 182 -12.48 -4.95 5.75
N ILE A 183 -12.65 -5.72 4.67
CA ILE A 183 -13.52 -5.31 3.55
C ILE A 183 -14.97 -5.20 4.03
N GLY A 184 -15.47 -6.17 4.79
CA GLY A 184 -16.80 -6.12 5.39
C GLY A 184 -17.00 -4.95 6.37
N ALA A 185 -15.93 -4.44 6.95
CA ALA A 185 -15.95 -3.24 7.78
C ALA A 185 -15.91 -1.93 6.96
N GLY A 186 -15.73 -1.96 5.64
CA GLY A 186 -15.74 -0.79 4.77
C GLY A 186 -14.36 -0.39 4.23
N ALA A 187 -13.31 -1.21 4.41
CA ALA A 187 -12.07 -0.99 3.69
C ALA A 187 -12.29 -1.26 2.18
N ALA A 188 -11.75 -0.38 1.33
CA ALA A 188 -11.75 -0.55 -0.12
C ALA A 188 -10.64 -1.52 -0.58
N ALA A 189 -9.59 -1.62 0.23
CA ALA A 189 -8.41 -2.43 -0.08
C ALA A 189 -7.67 -2.87 1.19
N VAL A 190 -6.76 -3.80 1.02
CA VAL A 190 -5.80 -4.18 2.06
C VAL A 190 -4.36 -4.03 1.56
N ALA A 191 -3.43 -3.77 2.49
CA ALA A 191 -2.01 -3.76 2.19
C ALA A 191 -1.28 -4.85 2.99
N VAL A 192 -0.36 -5.53 2.34
CA VAL A 192 0.42 -6.63 2.89
C VAL A 192 1.91 -6.48 2.63
N VAL A 193 2.73 -6.92 3.58
CA VAL A 193 4.18 -7.10 3.43
C VAL A 193 4.47 -8.60 3.58
N GLY A 194 4.49 -9.09 4.80
CA GLY A 194 4.91 -10.45 5.13
C GLY A 194 4.00 -11.56 4.60
N ALA A 195 2.70 -11.30 4.47
CA ALA A 195 1.74 -12.29 3.97
C ALA A 195 2.07 -12.79 2.54
N VAL A 196 2.74 -11.96 1.75
CA VAL A 196 3.25 -12.31 0.42
C VAL A 196 4.76 -12.41 0.44
N GLY A 197 5.47 -11.39 0.96
CA GLY A 197 6.93 -11.28 0.91
C GLY A 197 7.67 -12.34 1.72
N SER A 198 7.03 -12.98 2.70
CA SER A 198 7.62 -14.08 3.50
C SER A 198 6.99 -15.44 3.18
N ALA A 199 6.08 -15.53 2.21
CA ALA A 199 5.47 -16.78 1.82
C ALA A 199 6.47 -17.67 1.05
N ALA A 200 6.35 -18.98 1.23
CA ALA A 200 7.14 -19.95 0.45
C ALA A 200 6.85 -19.85 -1.07
N ASP A 201 5.61 -19.50 -1.42
CA ASP A 201 5.16 -19.18 -2.78
C ASP A 201 4.43 -17.84 -2.78
N PRO A 202 5.13 -16.73 -3.09
CA PRO A 202 4.52 -15.39 -3.16
C PRO A 202 3.41 -15.28 -4.22
N GLY A 203 3.53 -16.02 -5.32
CA GLY A 203 2.50 -16.04 -6.37
C GLY A 203 1.21 -16.64 -5.86
N ARG A 204 1.26 -17.80 -5.21
CA ARG A 204 0.09 -18.45 -4.60
C ARG A 204 -0.53 -17.57 -3.51
N ALA A 205 0.29 -17.00 -2.62
CA ALA A 205 -0.20 -16.10 -1.58
C ALA A 205 -0.94 -14.87 -2.17
N THR A 206 -0.44 -14.33 -3.28
CA THR A 206 -1.10 -13.23 -4.01
C THR A 206 -2.43 -13.69 -4.62
N GLU A 207 -2.48 -14.87 -5.25
CA GLU A 207 -3.74 -15.41 -5.78
C GLU A 207 -4.80 -15.58 -4.70
N ASP A 208 -4.44 -16.16 -3.56
CA ASP A 208 -5.35 -16.40 -2.45
C ASP A 208 -5.92 -15.06 -1.90
N LEU A 209 -5.09 -14.04 -1.78
CA LEU A 209 -5.53 -12.68 -1.41
C LEU A 209 -6.46 -12.09 -2.46
N LEU A 210 -6.10 -12.09 -3.75
CA LEU A 210 -6.92 -11.52 -4.82
C LEU A 210 -8.28 -12.21 -4.94
N ARG A 211 -8.36 -13.52 -4.68
CA ARG A 211 -9.64 -14.27 -4.66
C ARG A 211 -10.51 -13.89 -3.47
N VAL A 212 -9.92 -13.67 -2.31
CA VAL A 212 -10.67 -13.25 -1.10
C VAL A 212 -11.22 -11.83 -1.25
N LEU A 213 -10.53 -10.97 -2.02
CA LEU A 213 -10.87 -9.56 -2.27
C LEU A 213 -11.75 -9.37 -3.53
N ALA A 214 -12.17 -10.45 -4.18
CA ALA A 214 -12.99 -10.44 -5.39
C ALA A 214 -14.45 -10.00 -5.17
#